data_5badf8d3fb81b734c7ed9690648df201
#
_entry.id   5badf8d3fb81b734c7ed9690648df201
#
_cell.length_a   1.000
_cell.length_b   1.000
_cell.length_c   1.000
_cell.angle_alpha   90.00
_cell.angle_beta   90.00
_cell.angle_gamma   90.00
#
_symmetry.space_group_name_H-M   'P 1'
#
loop_
_entity.id
_entity.type
_entity.pdbx_description
1 polymer ?
#
loop_
_entity_poly.entity_id
_entity_poly.type
_entity_poly.pdbx_seq_one_letter_code
_entity_poly.pdbx_strand_id
1 'polypeptide(L)'
;MARADIQLNSFLDRLDYNIDYERDSYATIYVSDSIQRLVETSTEDVYDPTELSAEVESTYTLSPVELENTTNYFNRISMSEATQIPDGTTIVIPSFQSAITLGNIDFYNEPYQSARFVDGSIEFTVTNEFPIDADVSILLYDENNQLITSSETFSVAKNTSEMSFIQIDGLIISKKLEARMDIQSPGSTQPITVDSQNQFIDTQFNLLDASVDQLVLNKSKSFNYTFSTYVEIDESDDVLLDQMYLEGSIMKLEFFNQIDHPVEINISSDDLTINGQPLQLQYIVIENNLTQVFSEDLNNALIEFTTDQTTGISKFSIDFHLTLDLKPGDILEANRDLSYKALFEVVDFEYLYGKFTTKQFIVSDSIRINQKLSELYDKVNFVDPKLTFTAHNGFGIPLSLSYDSFGKRTDGSQFEFVFDNNDQAIAAATQLYEIAQSEWFNDKSNSNLDELISFIPDKNLKLDATIDVNPNAVNDNFLHDESEFWIDIYVETPLHFNINNVEILDTLTIDSPIDTSDLDQIL
;
A
#
# COMPACT_ATOMS: atom_id res chain seq x y z
N MET A 1 -73.67 -5.22 -48.88
CA MET A 1 -73.03 -5.49 -47.60
C MET A 1 -71.59 -5.82 -47.88
N ALA A 2 -70.64 -4.87 -47.84
CA ALA A 2 -69.26 -5.05 -48.09
C ALA A 2 -68.62 -5.57 -46.80
N ARG A 3 -68.00 -6.74 -46.85
CA ARG A 3 -67.17 -7.30 -45.77
C ARG A 3 -65.80 -6.66 -45.88
N ALA A 4 -65.49 -5.78 -44.98
CA ALA A 4 -64.15 -5.31 -44.84
C ALA A 4 -63.36 -6.31 -43.94
N ASP A 5 -62.46 -7.11 -44.54
CA ASP A 5 -61.46 -7.84 -43.75
C ASP A 5 -60.45 -6.81 -43.24
N ILE A 6 -60.66 -6.38 -42.02
CA ILE A 6 -59.70 -5.53 -41.33
C ILE A 6 -58.57 -6.46 -40.92
N GLN A 7 -57.39 -6.30 -41.55
CA GLN A 7 -56.20 -6.98 -41.09
C GLN A 7 -55.73 -6.30 -39.77
N LEU A 8 -55.95 -7.00 -38.66
CA LEU A 8 -55.53 -6.55 -37.33
C LEU A 8 -54.06 -6.14 -37.28
N ASN A 9 -53.21 -6.83 -38.07
CA ASN A 9 -51.80 -6.52 -38.23
C ASN A 9 -51.52 -5.09 -38.72
N SER A 10 -52.33 -4.54 -39.63
CA SER A 10 -52.15 -3.17 -40.12
C SER A 10 -52.56 -2.09 -39.09
N PHE A 11 -53.34 -2.46 -38.10
CA PHE A 11 -53.69 -1.60 -36.98
C PHE A 11 -52.56 -1.63 -35.92
N LEU A 12 -52.00 -2.80 -35.66
CA LEU A 12 -50.98 -3.02 -34.65
C LEU A 12 -49.60 -2.51 -35.12
N ASP A 13 -49.27 -2.64 -36.41
CA ASP A 13 -48.06 -2.07 -37.04
C ASP A 13 -47.97 -0.53 -36.93
N ARG A 14 -49.11 0.14 -36.66
CA ARG A 14 -49.16 1.60 -36.42
C ARG A 14 -48.84 2.00 -34.98
N LEU A 15 -48.73 1.04 -34.09
CA LEU A 15 -48.50 1.29 -32.67
C LEU A 15 -47.01 1.30 -32.29
N ASP A 16 -46.09 0.95 -33.23
CA ASP A 16 -44.64 0.85 -33.01
C ASP A 16 -44.24 -0.09 -31.83
N TYR A 17 -45.02 -1.14 -31.60
CA TYR A 17 -44.75 -2.14 -30.57
C TYR A 17 -44.32 -3.47 -31.17
N ASN A 18 -43.44 -4.20 -30.47
CA ASN A 18 -43.19 -5.61 -30.78
C ASN A 18 -44.41 -6.44 -30.36
N ILE A 19 -45.03 -7.16 -31.30
CA ILE A 19 -46.23 -7.98 -31.06
C ILE A 19 -45.81 -9.44 -31.19
N ASP A 20 -45.87 -10.14 -30.07
CA ASP A 20 -45.68 -11.59 -30.06
C ASP A 20 -47.05 -12.30 -30.05
N TYR A 21 -47.21 -13.33 -30.90
CA TYR A 21 -48.45 -14.09 -31.03
C TYR A 21 -48.27 -15.46 -30.39
N GLU A 22 -48.70 -15.63 -29.15
CA GLU A 22 -48.98 -16.98 -28.65
C GLU A 22 -50.43 -17.38 -28.95
N ARG A 23 -50.59 -18.53 -29.57
CA ARG A 23 -51.89 -19.11 -29.90
C ARG A 23 -52.43 -19.89 -28.71
N ASP A 24 -53.19 -19.23 -27.86
CA ASP A 24 -54.17 -19.90 -27.02
C ASP A 24 -55.54 -19.88 -27.69
N SER A 25 -56.46 -20.65 -27.15
CA SER A 25 -57.86 -20.78 -27.67
C SER A 25 -58.68 -19.46 -27.68
N TYR A 26 -58.11 -18.41 -27.16
CA TYR A 26 -58.55 -17.02 -27.24
C TYR A 26 -57.39 -16.21 -27.80
N ALA A 27 -57.56 -15.51 -28.91
CA ALA A 27 -56.50 -14.69 -29.50
C ALA A 27 -56.10 -13.59 -28.50
N THR A 28 -55.11 -13.88 -27.66
CA THR A 28 -54.47 -12.92 -26.76
C THR A 28 -53.35 -12.26 -27.52
N ILE A 29 -53.38 -10.94 -27.62
CA ILE A 29 -52.32 -10.15 -28.21
C ILE A 29 -51.54 -9.58 -27.06
N TYR A 30 -50.24 -9.87 -27.02
CA TYR A 30 -49.32 -9.27 -26.08
C TYR A 30 -48.70 -8.03 -26.72
N VAL A 31 -48.76 -6.91 -26.02
CA VAL A 31 -47.99 -5.71 -26.38
C VAL A 31 -46.80 -5.66 -25.47
N SER A 32 -45.62 -5.89 -26.01
CA SER A 32 -44.39 -5.65 -25.33
C SER A 32 -43.80 -4.31 -25.74
N ASP A 33 -43.52 -3.44 -24.81
CA ASP A 33 -42.70 -2.25 -25.10
C ASP A 33 -41.22 -2.61 -25.06
N SER A 34 -40.43 -1.83 -25.80
CA SER A 34 -38.97 -1.99 -25.80
C SER A 34 -38.43 -1.89 -24.39
N ILE A 35 -37.50 -2.77 -24.05
CA ILE A 35 -36.76 -2.76 -22.82
C ILE A 35 -36.18 -1.36 -22.58
N GLN A 36 -36.55 -0.73 -21.48
CA GLN A 36 -35.97 0.52 -21.03
C GLN A 36 -34.92 0.16 -19.96
N ARG A 37 -33.70 0.55 -20.21
CA ARG A 37 -32.60 0.45 -19.23
C ARG A 37 -32.78 1.55 -18.20
N LEU A 38 -32.94 1.17 -16.95
CA LEU A 38 -33.15 2.07 -15.82
C LEU A 38 -32.09 1.81 -14.74
N VAL A 39 -31.88 2.81 -13.91
CA VAL A 39 -31.02 2.67 -12.73
C VAL A 39 -29.63 2.17 -13.12
N GLU A 40 -28.96 2.87 -14.05
CA GLU A 40 -27.58 2.57 -14.40
C GLU A 40 -26.64 3.10 -13.31
N THR A 41 -25.68 2.27 -12.91
CA THR A 41 -24.59 2.66 -12.02
C THR A 41 -23.32 1.96 -12.48
N SER A 42 -22.18 2.62 -12.34
CA SER A 42 -20.87 2.13 -12.77
C SER A 42 -19.96 1.83 -11.56
N THR A 43 -18.78 1.30 -11.83
CA THR A 43 -17.75 1.09 -10.82
C THR A 43 -17.42 2.38 -10.08
N GLU A 44 -17.30 3.51 -10.79
CA GLU A 44 -16.97 4.81 -10.19
C GLU A 44 -18.01 5.28 -9.15
N ASP A 45 -19.28 4.91 -9.30
CA ASP A 45 -20.32 5.21 -8.33
C ASP A 45 -20.20 4.37 -7.05
N VAL A 46 -19.66 3.15 -7.18
CA VAL A 46 -19.44 2.22 -6.07
C VAL A 46 -18.12 2.51 -5.37
N TYR A 47 -17.08 2.75 -6.14
CA TYR A 47 -15.73 2.94 -5.67
C TYR A 47 -14.92 3.85 -6.62
N ASP A 48 -14.43 4.98 -6.13
CA ASP A 48 -13.62 5.92 -6.90
C ASP A 48 -12.12 5.65 -6.67
N PRO A 49 -11.39 5.12 -7.66
CA PRO A 49 -9.97 4.80 -7.51
C PRO A 49 -9.07 6.04 -7.42
N THR A 50 -9.54 7.20 -7.83
CA THR A 50 -8.73 8.44 -7.79
C THR A 50 -8.44 8.92 -6.37
N GLU A 51 -9.15 8.39 -5.36
CA GLU A 51 -8.88 8.62 -3.95
C GLU A 51 -7.76 7.72 -3.40
N LEU A 52 -7.32 6.71 -4.17
CA LEU A 52 -6.23 5.81 -3.79
C LEU A 52 -4.87 6.41 -4.10
N SER A 53 -4.41 7.30 -3.28
CA SER A 53 -3.01 7.71 -3.26
C SER A 53 -2.38 7.34 -1.93
N ALA A 54 -1.23 6.70 -1.98
CA ALA A 54 -0.47 6.38 -0.78
C ALA A 54 0.88 7.09 -0.82
N GLU A 55 1.22 7.73 0.27
CA GLU A 55 2.50 8.39 0.44
C GLU A 55 3.22 7.82 1.64
N VAL A 56 4.46 7.39 1.44
CA VAL A 56 5.35 6.94 2.52
C VAL A 56 6.61 7.76 2.45
N GLU A 57 6.95 8.43 3.54
CA GLU A 57 8.23 9.07 3.71
C GLU A 57 8.95 8.56 4.96
N SER A 58 10.26 8.42 4.88
CA SER A 58 11.09 8.07 6.03
C SER A 58 12.51 8.58 5.83
N THR A 59 13.23 8.60 6.93
CA THR A 59 14.63 8.98 6.95
C THR A 59 15.44 7.89 7.63
N TYR A 60 16.44 7.40 6.92
CA TYR A 60 17.44 6.53 7.48
C TYR A 60 18.66 7.36 7.90
N THR A 61 18.97 7.37 9.18
CA THR A 61 20.15 8.04 9.72
C THR A 61 21.27 7.01 9.90
N LEU A 62 22.44 7.29 9.30
CA LEU A 62 23.59 6.43 9.44
C LEU A 62 24.07 6.40 10.90
N SER A 63 23.95 5.26 11.54
CA SER A 63 24.37 5.08 12.93
C SER A 63 25.89 5.06 13.08
N PRO A 64 26.45 5.41 14.23
CA PRO A 64 27.85 5.15 14.55
C PRO A 64 28.23 3.69 14.31
N VAL A 65 29.44 3.47 13.85
CA VAL A 65 29.94 2.12 13.55
C VAL A 65 30.49 1.53 14.84
N GLU A 66 29.99 0.37 15.22
CA GLU A 66 30.56 -0.39 16.35
C GLU A 66 31.82 -1.12 15.92
N LEU A 67 32.87 -1.05 16.75
CA LEU A 67 34.12 -1.75 16.55
C LEU A 67 34.15 -3.03 17.38
N GLU A 68 34.78 -4.07 16.84
CA GLU A 68 34.93 -5.32 17.59
C GLU A 68 35.87 -5.14 18.78
N ASN A 69 35.51 -5.75 19.91
CA ASN A 69 36.37 -5.79 21.09
C ASN A 69 37.66 -6.54 20.75
N THR A 70 38.78 -5.94 21.07
CA THR A 70 40.10 -6.52 20.79
C THR A 70 40.93 -6.65 22.06
N THR A 71 41.74 -7.70 22.15
CA THR A 71 42.66 -7.94 23.23
C THR A 71 44.06 -8.00 22.70
N ASN A 72 44.95 -7.24 23.29
CA ASN A 72 46.39 -7.23 22.94
C ASN A 72 47.24 -7.38 24.20
N TYR A 73 48.44 -7.94 24.03
CA TYR A 73 49.43 -8.10 25.09
C TYR A 73 50.70 -7.33 24.74
N PHE A 74 51.22 -6.62 25.72
CA PHE A 74 52.50 -5.92 25.55
C PHE A 74 53.67 -6.80 25.94
N ASN A 75 54.85 -6.30 25.62
CA ASN A 75 56.10 -6.92 26.11
C ASN A 75 56.20 -6.76 27.64
N ARG A 76 56.69 -7.77 28.30
CA ARG A 76 56.95 -7.71 29.73
C ARG A 76 58.06 -6.74 30.04
N ILE A 77 57.92 -5.95 31.08
CA ILE A 77 58.95 -5.06 31.61
C ILE A 77 59.65 -5.75 32.76
N SER A 78 60.89 -6.08 32.59
CA SER A 78 61.67 -6.74 33.65
C SER A 78 62.10 -5.75 34.76
N MET A 79 62.37 -6.26 35.94
CA MET A 79 62.85 -5.47 37.07
C MET A 79 64.18 -4.75 36.73
N SER A 80 65.06 -5.39 35.98
CA SER A 80 66.32 -4.80 35.52
C SER A 80 66.08 -3.60 34.59
N GLU A 81 65.06 -3.69 33.66
CA GLU A 81 64.69 -2.57 32.77
C GLU A 81 64.10 -1.40 33.55
N ALA A 82 63.20 -1.68 34.47
CA ALA A 82 62.53 -0.65 35.27
C ALA A 82 63.53 0.08 36.22
N THR A 83 64.38 -0.64 36.86
CA THR A 83 65.29 -0.09 37.87
C THR A 83 66.66 0.31 37.35
N GLN A 84 67.03 -0.12 36.15
CA GLN A 84 68.39 -0.02 35.56
C GLN A 84 69.48 -0.73 36.43
N ILE A 85 69.12 -1.66 37.31
CA ILE A 85 69.95 -2.49 38.11
C ILE A 85 70.23 -3.80 37.38
N PRO A 86 71.52 -4.23 37.20
CA PRO A 86 71.80 -5.47 36.50
C PRO A 86 71.23 -6.70 37.16
N ASP A 87 70.79 -7.66 36.34
CA ASP A 87 70.30 -8.96 36.76
C ASP A 87 71.33 -9.70 37.66
N GLY A 88 70.83 -10.43 38.67
CA GLY A 88 71.67 -11.10 39.66
C GLY A 88 72.22 -10.20 40.78
N THR A 89 72.00 -8.89 40.74
CA THR A 89 72.44 -7.95 41.80
C THR A 89 71.54 -8.03 43.02
N THR A 90 72.14 -8.22 44.20
CA THR A 90 71.38 -8.20 45.47
C THR A 90 71.61 -6.84 46.19
N ILE A 91 70.53 -6.04 46.30
CA ILE A 91 70.58 -4.67 46.83
C ILE A 91 69.25 -4.26 47.43
N VAL A 92 69.26 -3.29 48.35
CA VAL A 92 68.04 -2.55 48.73
C VAL A 92 67.67 -1.64 47.54
N ILE A 93 66.62 -1.93 46.89
CA ILE A 93 66.12 -1.18 45.72
C ILE A 93 65.74 0.23 46.16
N PRO A 94 66.40 1.29 45.65
CA PRO A 94 66.04 2.66 45.96
C PRO A 94 64.65 3.00 45.38
N SER A 95 64.01 4.07 45.82
CA SER A 95 62.89 4.63 45.11
C SER A 95 63.33 5.03 43.69
N PHE A 96 62.48 4.73 42.74
CA PHE A 96 62.78 5.03 41.34
C PHE A 96 61.54 5.50 40.59
N GLN A 97 61.78 6.18 39.49
CA GLN A 97 60.77 6.49 38.48
C GLN A 97 61.30 6.11 37.13
N SER A 98 60.51 5.44 36.31
CA SER A 98 60.91 4.99 34.98
C SER A 98 59.76 5.17 34.00
N ALA A 99 60.09 5.66 32.81
CA ALA A 99 59.16 5.75 31.69
C ALA A 99 59.56 4.73 30.62
N ILE A 100 58.71 3.78 30.30
CA ILE A 100 59.04 2.66 29.44
C ILE A 100 57.99 2.54 28.31
N THR A 101 58.47 2.33 27.09
CA THR A 101 57.57 2.04 25.97
C THR A 101 57.10 0.58 26.05
N LEU A 102 55.82 0.37 26.18
CA LEU A 102 55.17 -0.94 26.18
C LEU A 102 55.15 -1.55 24.77
N GLY A 103 54.86 -0.73 23.78
CA GLY A 103 54.77 -1.14 22.38
C GLY A 103 53.64 -0.40 21.66
N ASN A 104 53.37 -0.87 20.46
CA ASN A 104 52.29 -0.32 19.66
C ASN A 104 51.00 -1.10 19.91
N ILE A 105 49.91 -0.36 20.03
CA ILE A 105 48.53 -0.88 19.91
C ILE A 105 48.19 -0.77 18.41
N ASP A 106 47.92 -1.88 17.77
CA ASP A 106 47.56 -1.91 16.36
C ASP A 106 46.17 -2.55 16.21
N PHE A 107 45.25 -1.77 15.75
CA PHE A 107 43.89 -2.23 15.44
C PHE A 107 43.90 -2.92 14.06
N TYR A 108 44.69 -3.97 13.88
CA TYR A 108 44.98 -4.60 12.59
C TYR A 108 43.79 -5.12 11.83
N ASN A 109 42.76 -5.58 12.52
CA ASN A 109 41.56 -6.16 11.88
C ASN A 109 40.60 -5.09 11.35
N GLU A 110 40.75 -3.86 11.82
CA GLU A 110 39.83 -2.80 11.45
C GLU A 110 40.24 -2.10 10.14
N PRO A 111 39.31 -1.81 9.22
CA PRO A 111 39.59 -1.24 7.91
C PRO A 111 39.82 0.28 7.92
N TYR A 112 40.20 0.88 9.05
CA TYR A 112 40.35 2.33 9.15
C TYR A 112 41.81 2.79 9.34
N GLN A 113 42.07 4.02 8.91
CA GLN A 113 43.33 4.73 9.16
C GLN A 113 43.24 5.56 10.44
N SER A 114 42.15 6.25 10.64
CA SER A 114 41.80 6.98 11.86
C SER A 114 40.32 6.96 12.10
N ALA A 115 39.90 7.09 13.36
CA ALA A 115 38.50 7.11 13.75
C ALA A 115 38.28 8.15 14.85
N ARG A 116 37.13 8.82 14.84
CA ARG A 116 36.64 9.63 15.95
C ARG A 116 35.66 8.79 16.78
N PHE A 117 36.00 8.57 18.03
CA PHE A 117 35.24 7.77 18.95
C PHE A 117 34.12 8.61 19.57
N VAL A 118 32.92 8.06 19.67
CA VAL A 118 31.78 8.66 20.41
C VAL A 118 31.53 7.95 21.72
N ASP A 119 31.94 6.69 21.80
CA ASP A 119 31.88 5.88 23.01
C ASP A 119 33.01 4.86 22.98
N GLY A 120 33.40 4.38 24.15
CA GLY A 120 34.36 3.32 24.30
C GLY A 120 35.40 3.57 25.39
N SER A 121 36.03 2.48 25.80
CA SER A 121 37.10 2.53 26.77
C SER A 121 38.22 1.59 26.41
N ILE A 122 39.44 1.95 26.83
CA ILE A 122 40.58 1.07 26.82
C ILE A 122 40.83 0.61 28.25
N GLU A 123 40.64 -0.68 28.49
CA GLU A 123 40.96 -1.33 29.75
C GLU A 123 42.44 -1.80 29.75
N PHE A 124 43.18 -1.48 30.77
CA PHE A 124 44.50 -1.99 31.01
C PHE A 124 44.50 -2.84 32.26
N THR A 125 44.93 -4.09 32.13
CA THR A 125 45.20 -4.96 33.25
C THR A 125 46.73 -5.02 33.45
N VAL A 126 47.20 -4.51 34.57
CA VAL A 126 48.64 -4.51 34.93
C VAL A 126 48.89 -5.55 36.03
N THR A 127 49.72 -6.51 35.74
CA THR A 127 50.16 -7.55 36.71
C THR A 127 51.59 -7.22 37.17
N ASN A 128 51.74 -6.98 38.46
CA ASN A 128 53.04 -6.65 39.07
C ASN A 128 53.64 -7.88 39.77
N GLU A 129 54.58 -8.56 39.07
CA GLU A 129 55.39 -9.63 39.68
C GLU A 129 56.70 -9.12 40.28
N PHE A 130 56.84 -7.78 40.44
CA PHE A 130 57.96 -7.24 41.22
C PHE A 130 57.75 -7.55 42.71
N PRO A 131 58.82 -7.78 43.47
CA PRO A 131 58.75 -7.97 44.90
C PRO A 131 58.50 -6.66 45.70
N ILE A 132 58.18 -5.57 45.01
CA ILE A 132 57.89 -4.22 45.51
C ILE A 132 56.61 -3.68 44.90
N ASP A 133 55.95 -2.77 45.60
CA ASP A 133 54.80 -2.06 45.12
C ASP A 133 55.18 -1.03 44.03
N ALA A 134 54.29 -0.78 43.09
CA ALA A 134 54.48 0.19 42.02
C ALA A 134 53.20 1.02 41.84
N ASP A 135 53.35 2.31 41.65
CA ASP A 135 52.35 3.19 41.11
C ASP A 135 52.58 3.33 39.60
N VAL A 136 51.55 3.12 38.81
CA VAL A 136 51.67 3.12 37.35
C VAL A 136 50.64 4.06 36.72
N SER A 137 51.03 4.66 35.59
CA SER A 137 50.09 5.33 34.69
C SER A 137 50.44 4.94 33.26
N ILE A 138 49.38 4.80 32.43
CA ILE A 138 49.52 4.44 31.01
C ILE A 138 49.27 5.70 30.18
N LEU A 139 50.16 5.95 29.22
CA LEU A 139 50.10 7.10 28.32
C LEU A 139 50.01 6.60 26.89
N LEU A 140 49.09 7.17 26.11
CA LEU A 140 48.87 6.84 24.72
C LEU A 140 49.35 7.98 23.81
N TYR A 141 50.20 7.68 22.86
CA TYR A 141 50.79 8.62 21.92
C TYR A 141 50.38 8.25 20.49
N ASP A 142 50.19 9.27 19.64
CA ASP A 142 50.02 9.10 18.22
C ASP A 142 51.36 8.77 17.51
N GLU A 143 51.30 8.54 16.19
CA GLU A 143 52.46 8.30 15.35
C GLU A 143 53.43 9.49 15.26
N ASN A 144 53.02 10.70 15.62
CA ASN A 144 53.82 11.91 15.68
C ASN A 144 54.44 12.13 17.08
N ASN A 145 54.32 11.15 17.97
CA ASN A 145 54.77 11.23 19.36
C ASN A 145 54.07 12.34 20.19
N GLN A 146 52.83 12.66 19.82
CA GLN A 146 51.95 13.56 20.57
C GLN A 146 51.09 12.76 21.55
N LEU A 147 51.07 13.19 22.83
CA LEU A 147 50.21 12.57 23.84
C LEU A 147 48.74 12.80 23.47
N ILE A 148 48.00 11.71 23.31
CA ILE A 148 46.54 11.74 23.06
C ILE A 148 45.76 11.75 24.38
N THR A 149 46.09 10.79 25.27
CA THR A 149 45.39 10.61 26.55
C THR A 149 46.25 9.77 27.51
N SER A 150 45.86 9.73 28.77
CA SER A 150 46.52 8.90 29.79
C SER A 150 45.51 8.38 30.80
N SER A 151 45.84 7.27 31.48
CA SER A 151 45.14 6.82 32.66
C SER A 151 45.44 7.75 33.86
N GLU A 152 44.59 7.70 34.86
CA GLU A 152 45.01 8.12 36.19
C GLU A 152 46.14 7.23 36.72
N THR A 153 46.93 7.73 37.68
CA THR A 153 47.93 6.89 38.34
C THR A 153 47.21 5.97 39.34
N PHE A 154 47.54 4.68 39.29
CA PHE A 154 46.98 3.66 40.17
C PHE A 154 48.08 2.77 40.75
N SER A 155 47.84 2.32 41.99
CA SER A 155 48.81 1.50 42.71
C SER A 155 48.58 0.02 42.44
N VAL A 156 49.62 -0.70 42.05
CA VAL A 156 49.62 -2.14 41.86
C VAL A 156 50.55 -2.75 42.90
N ALA A 157 49.99 -3.40 43.91
CA ALA A 157 50.78 -4.03 44.95
C ALA A 157 51.66 -5.16 44.41
N LYS A 158 52.72 -5.50 45.08
CA LYS A 158 53.58 -6.62 44.66
C LYS A 158 52.78 -7.93 44.56
N ASN A 159 53.04 -8.70 43.51
CA ASN A 159 52.39 -9.98 43.19
C ASN A 159 50.83 -9.86 43.09
N THR A 160 50.34 -8.74 42.58
CA THR A 160 48.89 -8.53 42.34
C THR A 160 48.67 -8.01 40.92
N SER A 161 47.41 -8.07 40.48
CA SER A 161 46.96 -7.44 39.25
C SER A 161 45.91 -6.39 39.59
N GLU A 162 45.97 -5.24 38.91
CA GLU A 162 45.03 -4.16 39.00
C GLU A 162 44.58 -3.75 37.58
N MET A 163 43.33 -3.21 37.50
CA MET A 163 42.75 -2.71 36.26
C MET A 163 42.60 -1.21 36.30
N SER A 164 42.83 -0.57 35.18
CA SER A 164 42.57 0.85 34.96
C SER A 164 41.95 1.06 33.59
N PHE A 165 41.21 2.14 33.43
CA PHE A 165 40.49 2.45 32.21
C PHE A 165 40.90 3.83 31.68
N ILE A 166 40.92 3.94 30.37
CA ILE A 166 41.05 5.23 29.68
C ILE A 166 39.76 5.38 28.84
N GLN A 167 39.00 6.41 29.12
CA GLN A 167 37.85 6.78 28.26
C GLN A 167 38.38 7.43 26.99
N ILE A 168 37.80 7.06 25.87
CA ILE A 168 38.23 7.53 24.53
C ILE A 168 37.20 8.35 23.81
N ASP A 169 36.11 8.71 24.49
CA ASP A 169 35.01 9.50 23.93
C ASP A 169 35.50 10.85 23.41
N GLY A 170 35.10 11.24 22.20
CA GLY A 170 35.51 12.48 21.55
C GLY A 170 36.93 12.49 21.00
N LEU A 171 37.72 11.42 21.21
CA LEU A 171 39.07 11.35 20.71
C LEU A 171 39.13 10.92 19.23
N ILE A 172 40.06 11.54 18.50
CA ILE A 172 40.45 11.06 17.18
C ILE A 172 41.71 10.19 17.35
N ILE A 173 41.54 8.91 17.06
CA ILE A 173 42.60 7.92 17.27
C ILE A 173 43.02 7.37 15.89
N SER A 174 44.30 7.46 15.61
CA SER A 174 44.92 6.80 14.46
C SER A 174 45.03 5.30 14.70
N LYS A 175 45.14 4.53 13.62
CA LYS A 175 45.22 3.06 13.67
C LYS A 175 46.36 2.56 14.57
N LYS A 176 47.45 3.30 14.67
CA LYS A 176 48.62 2.98 15.47
C LYS A 176 48.74 3.93 16.63
N LEU A 177 48.72 3.39 17.83
CA LEU A 177 49.04 4.10 19.05
C LEU A 177 50.28 3.49 19.66
N GLU A 178 51.19 4.32 20.21
CA GLU A 178 52.26 3.89 21.08
C GLU A 178 51.80 4.01 22.54
N ALA A 179 51.84 2.89 23.25
CA ALA A 179 51.60 2.88 24.69
C ALA A 179 52.90 2.97 25.46
N ARG A 180 52.96 3.87 26.43
CA ARG A 180 54.04 4.01 27.40
C ARG A 180 53.50 3.87 28.80
N MET A 181 54.36 3.38 29.71
CA MET A 181 54.04 3.24 31.11
C MET A 181 55.02 4.06 31.93
N ASP A 182 54.52 4.95 32.76
CA ASP A 182 55.28 5.56 33.84
C ASP A 182 55.12 4.71 35.09
N ILE A 183 56.25 4.29 35.65
CA ILE A 183 56.33 3.44 36.83
C ILE A 183 57.04 4.24 37.94
N GLN A 184 56.41 4.35 39.10
CA GLN A 184 57.00 4.90 40.32
C GLN A 184 56.99 3.84 41.40
N SER A 185 58.06 3.72 42.15
CA SER A 185 58.11 2.77 43.27
C SER A 185 58.86 3.39 44.47
N PRO A 186 58.37 3.15 45.67
CA PRO A 186 59.11 3.56 46.88
C PRO A 186 60.39 2.75 47.09
N GLY A 187 60.61 1.69 46.31
CA GLY A 187 61.74 0.76 46.44
C GLY A 187 61.47 -0.28 47.53
N SER A 188 62.60 -0.89 48.03
CA SER A 188 62.53 -1.96 49.02
C SER A 188 63.10 -1.55 50.35
N THR A 189 62.61 -2.11 51.46
CA THR A 189 63.18 -1.94 52.78
C THR A 189 64.21 -3.03 53.16
N GLN A 190 64.25 -4.12 52.35
CA GLN A 190 65.17 -5.24 52.50
C GLN A 190 65.92 -5.49 51.18
N PRO A 191 67.15 -6.08 51.22
CA PRO A 191 67.82 -6.45 50.00
C PRO A 191 67.05 -7.46 49.18
N ILE A 192 66.90 -7.21 47.87
CA ILE A 192 66.28 -8.06 46.90
C ILE A 192 67.33 -8.41 45.83
N THR A 193 67.33 -9.67 45.38
CA THR A 193 68.06 -10.07 44.21
C THR A 193 67.22 -9.77 42.98
N VAL A 194 67.77 -8.96 42.06
CA VAL A 194 67.12 -8.67 40.76
C VAL A 194 67.09 -9.93 39.91
N ASP A 195 65.96 -10.38 39.48
CA ASP A 195 65.74 -11.56 38.64
C ASP A 195 64.77 -11.24 37.51
N SER A 196 65.30 -10.88 36.36
CA SER A 196 64.52 -10.43 35.21
C SER A 196 63.61 -11.51 34.60
N GLN A 197 63.82 -12.78 34.92
CA GLN A 197 62.97 -13.87 34.41
C GLN A 197 61.71 -14.05 35.23
N ASN A 198 61.77 -13.78 36.52
CA ASN A 198 60.63 -13.99 37.44
C ASN A 198 60.06 -12.69 38.04
N GLN A 199 60.71 -11.55 37.80
CA GLN A 199 60.33 -10.22 38.30
C GLN A 199 60.02 -9.32 37.10
N PHE A 200 58.77 -9.15 36.76
CA PHE A 200 58.33 -8.35 35.62
C PHE A 200 56.98 -7.68 35.91
N ILE A 201 56.68 -6.66 35.14
CA ILE A 201 55.31 -6.12 34.97
C ILE A 201 54.80 -6.61 33.64
N ASP A 202 53.63 -7.25 33.67
CA ASP A 202 52.85 -7.67 32.49
C ASP A 202 51.67 -6.74 32.29
N THR A 203 51.37 -6.41 31.03
CA THR A 203 50.29 -5.50 30.71
C THR A 203 49.48 -6.05 29.57
N GLN A 204 48.20 -6.17 29.81
CA GLN A 204 47.16 -6.50 28.81
C GLN A 204 46.30 -5.28 28.56
N PHE A 205 45.84 -5.15 27.32
CA PHE A 205 44.97 -4.08 26.88
C PHE A 205 43.75 -4.69 26.18
N ASN A 206 42.57 -4.17 26.49
CA ASN A 206 41.34 -4.52 25.84
C ASN A 206 40.64 -3.23 25.35
N LEU A 207 40.22 -3.22 24.07
CA LEU A 207 39.28 -2.22 23.57
C LEU A 207 37.87 -2.75 23.85
N LEU A 208 37.04 -1.99 24.53
CA LEU A 208 35.70 -2.38 24.97
C LEU A 208 34.66 -1.39 24.50
N ASP A 209 33.56 -1.93 23.96
CA ASP A 209 32.31 -1.21 23.63
C ASP A 209 32.54 0.08 22.84
N ALA A 210 33.44 0.03 21.89
CA ALA A 210 33.85 1.20 21.13
C ALA A 210 32.97 1.43 19.92
N SER A 211 32.45 2.65 19.81
CA SER A 211 31.72 3.11 18.62
C SER A 211 32.31 4.41 18.08
N VAL A 212 32.21 4.60 16.76
CA VAL A 212 32.83 5.72 16.06
C VAL A 212 31.84 6.41 15.15
N ASP A 213 31.86 7.74 15.13
CA ASP A 213 30.99 8.57 14.28
C ASP A 213 31.73 9.09 13.03
N GLN A 214 33.04 8.94 12.97
CA GLN A 214 33.83 9.23 11.78
C GLN A 214 34.91 8.16 11.60
N LEU A 215 35.01 7.62 10.39
CA LEU A 215 36.00 6.63 9.97
C LEU A 215 36.70 7.11 8.72
N VAL A 216 38.03 7.16 8.74
CA VAL A 216 38.86 7.30 7.53
C VAL A 216 39.33 5.90 7.15
N LEU A 217 38.96 5.41 5.98
CA LEU A 217 39.27 4.04 5.57
C LEU A 217 40.67 3.88 5.03
N ASN A 218 41.30 2.75 5.33
CA ASN A 218 42.60 2.34 4.75
C ASN A 218 42.49 1.17 3.76
N LYS A 219 41.29 0.57 3.67
CA LYS A 219 40.94 -0.51 2.73
C LYS A 219 39.51 -0.27 2.25
N SER A 220 39.20 -0.80 1.07
CA SER A 220 37.82 -0.80 0.60
C SER A 220 36.93 -1.60 1.53
N LYS A 221 35.75 -1.08 1.82
CA LYS A 221 34.71 -1.74 2.64
C LYS A 221 33.32 -1.37 2.14
N SER A 222 32.44 -2.37 2.07
CA SER A 222 31.03 -2.17 1.80
C SER A 222 30.26 -2.21 3.10
N PHE A 223 29.37 -1.27 3.28
CA PHE A 223 28.41 -1.22 4.38
C PHE A 223 27.03 -1.50 3.80
N ASN A 224 26.32 -2.44 4.40
CA ASN A 224 25.00 -2.86 3.95
C ASN A 224 23.99 -2.62 5.07
N TYR A 225 22.88 -1.99 4.72
CA TYR A 225 21.78 -1.69 5.63
C TYR A 225 20.48 -2.16 4.98
N THR A 226 19.63 -2.81 5.77
CA THR A 226 18.34 -3.29 5.30
C THR A 226 17.26 -2.81 6.25
N PHE A 227 16.18 -2.31 5.70
CA PHE A 227 14.99 -1.97 6.45
C PHE A 227 13.74 -2.18 5.59
N SER A 228 12.60 -2.37 6.24
CA SER A 228 11.31 -2.53 5.60
C SER A 228 10.37 -1.40 6.02
N THR A 229 9.49 -1.02 5.11
CA THR A 229 8.40 -0.10 5.40
C THR A 229 7.10 -0.68 4.87
N TYR A 230 5.99 -0.16 5.37
CA TYR A 230 4.66 -0.49 4.86
C TYR A 230 4.09 0.72 4.14
N VAL A 231 3.52 0.46 2.99
CA VAL A 231 2.65 1.41 2.30
C VAL A 231 1.25 1.13 2.81
N GLU A 232 0.69 2.06 3.54
CA GLU A 232 -0.65 1.98 4.08
C GLU A 232 -1.57 2.75 3.14
N ILE A 233 -2.60 2.09 2.65
CA ILE A 233 -3.67 2.75 1.91
C ILE A 233 -4.71 3.12 2.95
N ASP A 234 -4.80 4.42 3.23
CA ASP A 234 -5.85 4.97 4.09
C ASP A 234 -7.13 5.01 3.26
N GLU A 235 -7.82 3.89 3.28
CA GLU A 235 -9.10 3.79 2.65
C GLU A 235 -10.11 4.53 3.52
N SER A 236 -10.87 5.41 2.87
CA SER A 236 -12.15 5.81 3.43
C SER A 236 -12.88 4.54 3.90
N ASP A 237 -13.67 4.60 4.95
CA ASP A 237 -14.35 3.49 5.65
C ASP A 237 -15.11 2.49 4.73
N ASP A 238 -14.92 2.56 3.39
CA ASP A 238 -15.72 1.89 2.39
C ASP A 238 -15.21 0.51 1.95
N VAL A 239 -13.88 0.26 1.96
CA VAL A 239 -13.31 -1.01 1.46
C VAL A 239 -12.08 -1.44 2.25
N LEU A 240 -11.94 -2.75 2.54
CA LEU A 240 -10.71 -3.39 2.97
C LEU A 240 -10.17 -4.20 1.80
N LEU A 241 -9.04 -3.78 1.23
CA LEU A 241 -8.45 -4.44 0.07
C LEU A 241 -7.67 -5.70 0.44
N ASP A 242 -7.85 -6.74 -0.35
CA ASP A 242 -7.04 -7.97 -0.33
C ASP A 242 -6.08 -8.01 -1.53
N GLN A 243 -6.56 -7.59 -2.71
CA GLN A 243 -5.76 -7.53 -3.94
C GLN A 243 -6.22 -6.37 -4.83
N MET A 244 -5.27 -5.80 -5.57
CA MET A 244 -5.54 -4.79 -6.60
C MET A 244 -4.63 -5.01 -7.80
N TYR A 245 -5.21 -5.10 -8.99
CA TYR A 245 -4.47 -5.13 -10.24
C TYR A 245 -4.55 -3.76 -10.90
N LEU A 246 -3.38 -3.15 -11.10
CA LEU A 246 -3.26 -1.76 -11.52
C LEU A 246 -3.20 -1.62 -13.04
N GLU A 247 -3.85 -0.57 -13.55
CA GLU A 247 -3.74 -0.10 -14.93
C GLU A 247 -3.42 1.40 -14.93
N GLY A 248 -2.37 1.79 -15.67
CA GLY A 248 -2.01 3.22 -15.80
C GLY A 248 -1.48 3.92 -14.54
N SER A 249 -1.06 3.17 -13.53
CA SER A 249 -0.59 3.71 -12.25
C SER A 249 0.93 3.95 -12.24
N ILE A 250 1.39 4.87 -11.40
CA ILE A 250 2.81 5.28 -11.34
C ILE A 250 3.27 5.30 -9.88
N MET A 251 4.46 4.74 -9.64
CA MET A 251 5.20 4.94 -8.40
C MET A 251 6.31 5.98 -8.62
N LYS A 252 6.31 7.04 -7.82
CA LYS A 252 7.38 8.04 -7.78
C LYS A 252 8.22 7.85 -6.53
N LEU A 253 9.52 7.82 -6.70
CA LEU A 253 10.51 7.65 -5.65
C LEU A 253 11.39 8.89 -5.60
N GLU A 254 11.41 9.57 -4.48
CA GLU A 254 12.24 10.75 -4.25
C GLU A 254 13.29 10.39 -3.18
N PHE A 255 14.57 10.64 -3.47
CA PHE A 255 15.67 10.41 -2.56
C PHE A 255 16.46 11.69 -2.32
N PHE A 256 16.79 11.94 -1.07
CA PHE A 256 17.69 13.01 -0.65
C PHE A 256 18.84 12.43 0.15
N ASN A 257 20.05 12.47 -0.43
CA ASN A 257 21.26 11.86 0.15
C ASN A 257 22.18 12.93 0.76
N GLN A 258 22.35 12.90 2.08
CA GLN A 258 23.31 13.72 2.83
C GLN A 258 24.60 12.97 3.13
N ILE A 259 24.70 11.68 2.80
CA ILE A 259 25.93 10.92 2.92
C ILE A 259 26.89 11.40 1.83
N ASP A 260 28.14 11.71 2.19
CA ASP A 260 29.13 12.28 1.27
C ASP A 260 29.66 11.26 0.22
N HIS A 261 28.86 10.23 -0.07
CA HIS A 261 29.16 9.16 -1.03
C HIS A 261 27.89 8.71 -1.75
N PRO A 262 27.99 8.21 -2.99
CA PRO A 262 26.88 7.57 -3.67
C PRO A 262 26.39 6.34 -2.90
N VAL A 263 25.08 6.17 -2.81
CA VAL A 263 24.44 5.01 -2.20
C VAL A 263 23.72 4.22 -3.27
N GLU A 264 24.02 2.93 -3.39
CA GLU A 264 23.22 2.02 -4.19
C GLU A 264 22.03 1.56 -3.37
N ILE A 265 20.81 1.69 -3.95
CA ILE A 265 19.56 1.34 -3.31
C ILE A 265 18.90 0.25 -4.15
N ASN A 266 18.71 -0.92 -3.57
CA ASN A 266 17.88 -1.98 -4.12
C ASN A 266 16.55 -1.99 -3.38
N ILE A 267 15.46 -1.93 -4.13
CA ILE A 267 14.10 -1.94 -3.61
C ILE A 267 13.43 -3.20 -4.09
N SER A 268 12.79 -3.92 -3.18
CA SER A 268 12.04 -5.13 -3.50
C SER A 268 10.72 -5.18 -2.73
N SER A 269 9.77 -5.91 -3.29
CA SER A 269 8.52 -6.25 -2.62
C SER A 269 8.06 -7.61 -3.12
N ASP A 270 7.68 -8.48 -2.20
CA ASP A 270 7.02 -9.74 -2.53
C ASP A 270 5.51 -9.54 -2.69
N ASP A 271 4.95 -8.49 -2.06
CA ASP A 271 3.53 -8.15 -2.09
C ASP A 271 3.14 -7.36 -3.36
N LEU A 272 4.13 -6.78 -4.07
CA LEU A 272 3.93 -6.05 -5.32
C LEU A 272 4.65 -6.77 -6.45
N THR A 273 3.88 -7.28 -7.41
CA THR A 273 4.42 -7.97 -8.58
C THR A 273 4.10 -7.20 -9.86
N ILE A 274 5.03 -7.15 -10.79
CA ILE A 274 4.81 -6.56 -12.13
C ILE A 274 4.96 -7.68 -13.16
N ASN A 275 3.93 -7.89 -13.99
CA ASN A 275 3.87 -9.01 -14.95
C ASN A 275 4.14 -10.38 -14.27
N GLY A 276 3.67 -10.57 -13.03
CA GLY A 276 3.82 -11.79 -12.25
C GLY A 276 5.23 -12.04 -11.71
N GLN A 277 6.10 -11.03 -11.67
CA GLN A 277 7.41 -11.08 -11.03
C GLN A 277 7.45 -10.09 -9.87
N PRO A 278 8.00 -10.46 -8.70
CA PRO A 278 8.17 -9.55 -7.58
C PRO A 278 8.90 -8.27 -8.00
N LEU A 279 8.49 -7.13 -7.43
CA LEU A 279 9.14 -5.85 -7.69
C LEU A 279 10.62 -5.93 -7.31
N GLN A 280 11.50 -5.55 -8.24
CA GLN A 280 12.92 -5.38 -7.99
C GLN A 280 13.45 -4.18 -8.77
N LEU A 281 13.89 -3.16 -8.05
CA LEU A 281 14.43 -1.92 -8.61
C LEU A 281 15.83 -1.67 -8.05
N GLN A 282 16.67 -1.04 -8.85
CA GLN A 282 18.03 -0.67 -8.45
C GLN A 282 18.33 0.75 -8.89
N TYR A 283 18.77 1.58 -7.93
CA TYR A 283 19.14 2.97 -8.15
C TYR A 283 20.50 3.27 -7.55
N ILE A 284 21.16 4.27 -8.11
CA ILE A 284 22.35 4.88 -7.51
C ILE A 284 21.99 6.34 -7.21
N VAL A 285 21.90 6.65 -5.93
CA VAL A 285 21.60 8.00 -5.44
C VAL A 285 22.91 8.71 -5.13
N ILE A 286 23.22 9.73 -5.91
CA ILE A 286 24.46 10.48 -5.78
C ILE A 286 24.42 11.47 -4.61
N GLU A 287 25.61 11.80 -4.09
CA GLU A 287 25.82 12.81 -3.06
C GLU A 287 25.69 14.23 -3.66
N ASN A 288 24.59 14.89 -3.54
CA ASN A 288 24.49 16.24 -4.09
C ASN A 288 23.58 17.18 -3.28
N ASN A 289 23.08 16.74 -2.14
CA ASN A 289 22.11 17.49 -1.32
C ASN A 289 20.92 18.04 -2.16
N LEU A 290 20.55 17.34 -3.22
CA LEU A 290 19.39 17.61 -4.07
C LEU A 290 18.50 16.38 -4.11
N THR A 291 17.20 16.60 -4.14
CA THR A 291 16.23 15.50 -4.32
C THR A 291 16.39 14.92 -5.72
N GLN A 292 16.58 13.61 -5.78
CA GLN A 292 16.58 12.83 -7.01
C GLN A 292 15.26 12.08 -7.12
N VAL A 293 14.61 12.20 -8.28
CA VAL A 293 13.29 11.62 -8.52
C VAL A 293 13.39 10.54 -9.58
N PHE A 294 12.83 9.38 -9.26
CA PHE A 294 12.67 8.25 -10.18
C PHE A 294 11.18 7.95 -10.32
N SER A 295 10.77 7.46 -11.47
CA SER A 295 9.38 7.10 -11.72
C SER A 295 9.33 5.72 -12.34
N GLU A 296 8.50 4.86 -11.78
CA GLU A 296 8.27 3.50 -12.26
C GLU A 296 6.82 3.35 -12.71
N ASP A 297 6.66 2.72 -13.84
CA ASP A 297 5.35 2.36 -14.39
C ASP A 297 4.85 1.09 -13.68
N LEU A 298 3.71 1.20 -13.01
CA LEU A 298 3.05 0.10 -12.33
C LEU A 298 1.95 -0.55 -13.19
N ASN A 299 1.94 -0.29 -14.48
CA ASN A 299 0.99 -0.93 -15.38
C ASN A 299 1.17 -2.46 -15.36
N ASN A 300 0.07 -3.20 -15.25
CA ASN A 300 0.03 -4.65 -15.02
C ASN A 300 0.69 -5.08 -13.69
N ALA A 301 0.67 -4.24 -12.69
CA ALA A 301 1.11 -4.61 -11.35
C ALA A 301 -0.05 -5.20 -10.55
N LEU A 302 0.24 -6.27 -9.81
CA LEU A 302 -0.65 -6.84 -8.80
C LEU A 302 -0.10 -6.52 -7.42
N ILE A 303 -0.92 -5.91 -6.60
CA ILE A 303 -0.63 -5.69 -5.18
C ILE A 303 -1.46 -6.68 -4.35
N GLU A 304 -0.81 -7.43 -3.48
CA GLU A 304 -1.44 -8.25 -2.45
C GLU A 304 -1.35 -7.53 -1.11
N PHE A 305 -2.49 -7.27 -0.48
CA PHE A 305 -2.54 -6.53 0.78
C PHE A 305 -2.64 -7.44 1.98
N THR A 306 -1.98 -7.03 3.05
CA THR A 306 -2.20 -7.56 4.38
C THR A 306 -3.12 -6.59 5.13
N THR A 307 -4.33 -7.02 5.45
CA THR A 307 -5.33 -6.18 6.10
C THR A 307 -5.30 -6.38 7.61
N ASP A 308 -5.13 -5.30 8.36
CA ASP A 308 -5.31 -5.29 9.81
C ASP A 308 -6.80 -5.15 10.14
N GLN A 309 -7.43 -6.25 10.50
CA GLN A 309 -8.86 -6.32 10.85
C GLN A 309 -9.25 -5.43 12.04
N THR A 310 -8.27 -4.97 12.83
CA THR A 310 -8.52 -4.13 14.02
C THR A 310 -8.56 -2.65 13.67
N THR A 311 -7.67 -2.21 12.79
CA THR A 311 -7.55 -0.81 12.36
C THR A 311 -8.31 -0.52 11.07
N GLY A 312 -8.64 -1.56 10.28
CA GLY A 312 -9.25 -1.39 8.97
C GLY A 312 -8.30 -0.87 7.90
N ILE A 313 -6.98 -1.02 8.11
CA ILE A 313 -5.96 -0.53 7.17
C ILE A 313 -5.45 -1.69 6.34
N SER A 314 -5.45 -1.51 5.02
CA SER A 314 -4.81 -2.42 4.07
C SER A 314 -3.41 -1.91 3.76
N LYS A 315 -2.40 -2.79 3.81
CA LYS A 315 -1.00 -2.42 3.62
C LYS A 315 -0.22 -3.50 2.87
N PHE A 316 0.84 -3.07 2.20
CA PHE A 316 1.84 -3.95 1.61
C PHE A 316 3.24 -3.51 1.98
N SER A 317 4.20 -4.41 1.92
CA SER A 317 5.58 -4.18 2.35
C SER A 317 6.50 -3.78 1.20
N ILE A 318 7.46 -2.92 1.50
CA ILE A 318 8.59 -2.60 0.61
C ILE A 318 9.87 -2.72 1.41
N ASP A 319 10.81 -3.48 0.87
CA ASP A 319 12.12 -3.68 1.45
C ASP A 319 13.17 -2.83 0.73
N PHE A 320 14.01 -2.17 1.52
CA PHE A 320 15.13 -1.37 1.05
C PHE A 320 16.44 -2.01 1.48
N HIS A 321 17.32 -2.22 0.53
CA HIS A 321 18.69 -2.65 0.76
C HIS A 321 19.64 -1.59 0.25
N LEU A 322 20.34 -0.93 1.18
CA LEU A 322 21.30 0.13 0.90
C LEU A 322 22.71 -0.43 0.91
N THR A 323 23.50 -0.15 -0.10
CA THR A 323 24.92 -0.49 -0.19
C THR A 323 25.74 0.77 -0.35
N LEU A 324 26.67 0.97 0.57
CA LEU A 324 27.64 2.06 0.56
C LEU A 324 29.04 1.48 0.36
N ASP A 325 29.59 1.62 -0.84
CA ASP A 325 30.90 1.15 -1.21
C ASP A 325 31.97 2.24 -1.05
N LEU A 326 32.81 2.08 -0.05
CA LEU A 326 33.89 3.02 0.27
C LEU A 326 35.26 2.48 -0.13
N LYS A 327 36.16 3.39 -0.52
CA LYS A 327 37.54 3.13 -0.95
C LYS A 327 38.54 3.61 0.09
N PRO A 328 39.82 3.19 -0.01
CA PRO A 328 40.87 3.73 0.84
C PRO A 328 40.97 5.27 0.71
N GLY A 329 40.95 5.96 1.83
CA GLY A 329 40.94 7.42 1.92
C GLY A 329 39.57 8.06 2.04
N ASP A 330 38.50 7.32 1.79
CA ASP A 330 37.14 7.81 1.98
C ASP A 330 36.83 7.97 3.48
N ILE A 331 35.98 8.93 3.76
CA ILE A 331 35.53 9.27 5.12
C ILE A 331 34.05 8.87 5.25
N LEU A 332 33.78 7.98 6.18
CA LEU A 332 32.42 7.69 6.59
C LEU A 332 32.06 8.56 7.80
N GLU A 333 31.02 9.34 7.71
CA GLU A 333 30.45 10.11 8.84
C GLU A 333 29.08 9.56 9.23
N ALA A 334 28.91 9.24 10.51
CA ALA A 334 27.61 8.92 11.09
C ALA A 334 26.74 10.18 11.24
N ASN A 335 25.47 9.99 11.57
CA ASN A 335 24.47 11.06 11.69
C ASN A 335 24.25 11.83 10.38
N ARG A 336 24.45 11.16 9.26
CA ARG A 336 24.10 11.62 7.92
C ARG A 336 22.83 10.90 7.49
N ASP A 337 21.93 11.64 6.87
CA ASP A 337 20.60 11.16 6.51
C ASP A 337 20.52 10.76 5.04
N LEU A 338 19.82 9.68 4.80
CA LEU A 338 19.23 9.35 3.52
C LEU A 338 17.71 9.37 3.70
N SER A 339 17.07 10.43 3.21
CA SER A 339 15.62 10.52 3.22
C SER A 339 15.04 9.99 1.93
N TYR A 340 13.92 9.31 2.02
CA TYR A 340 13.18 8.85 0.87
C TYR A 340 11.69 9.15 1.05
N LYS A 341 11.03 9.32 -0.08
CA LYS A 341 9.60 9.46 -0.20
C LYS A 341 9.14 8.60 -1.37
N ALA A 342 8.19 7.71 -1.13
CA ALA A 342 7.52 6.95 -2.17
C ALA A 342 6.07 7.43 -2.26
N LEU A 343 5.66 7.82 -3.46
CA LEU A 343 4.30 8.24 -3.77
C LEU A 343 3.72 7.26 -4.78
N PHE A 344 2.63 6.61 -4.41
CA PHE A 344 1.84 5.76 -5.27
C PHE A 344 0.66 6.58 -5.78
N GLU A 345 0.65 6.88 -7.08
CA GLU A 345 -0.47 7.52 -7.75
C GLU A 345 -1.25 6.42 -8.49
N VAL A 346 -2.33 5.97 -7.88
CA VAL A 346 -3.27 5.05 -8.54
C VAL A 346 -4.19 5.90 -9.39
N VAL A 347 -4.08 5.75 -10.70
CA VAL A 347 -4.92 6.48 -11.66
C VAL A 347 -6.10 5.60 -12.06
N ASP A 348 -5.85 4.28 -12.17
CA ASP A 348 -6.84 3.31 -12.61
C ASP A 348 -6.48 1.89 -12.15
N PHE A 349 -7.48 1.00 -12.10
CA PHE A 349 -7.29 -0.41 -11.81
C PHE A 349 -8.10 -1.24 -12.80
N GLU A 350 -7.61 -2.41 -13.17
CA GLU A 350 -8.37 -3.38 -13.96
C GLU A 350 -9.38 -4.14 -13.08
N TYR A 351 -8.92 -4.58 -11.90
CA TYR A 351 -9.79 -5.20 -10.91
C TYR A 351 -9.24 -5.07 -9.48
N LEU A 352 -10.13 -5.20 -8.52
CA LEU A 352 -9.79 -5.28 -7.10
C LEU A 352 -10.65 -6.34 -6.39
N TYR A 353 -10.06 -6.96 -5.37
CA TYR A 353 -10.72 -7.85 -4.44
C TYR A 353 -10.62 -7.29 -3.03
N GLY A 354 -11.68 -7.46 -2.26
CA GLY A 354 -11.70 -7.00 -0.88
C GLY A 354 -13.06 -7.13 -0.22
N LYS A 355 -13.18 -6.53 0.95
CA LYS A 355 -14.42 -6.46 1.69
C LYS A 355 -14.99 -5.06 1.57
N PHE A 356 -16.08 -4.92 0.84
CA PHE A 356 -16.81 -3.67 0.73
C PHE A 356 -17.74 -3.49 1.93
N THR A 357 -17.76 -2.29 2.49
CA THR A 357 -18.72 -1.94 3.53
C THR A 357 -20.11 -1.68 2.94
N THR A 358 -21.14 -1.67 3.77
CA THR A 358 -22.48 -1.39 3.31
C THR A 358 -22.61 0.09 2.94
N LYS A 359 -22.94 0.35 1.68
CA LYS A 359 -23.16 1.70 1.12
C LYS A 359 -24.54 1.76 0.50
N GLN A 360 -25.18 2.93 0.50
CA GLN A 360 -26.50 3.12 -0.04
C GLN A 360 -26.50 4.20 -1.11
N PHE A 361 -27.12 3.90 -2.25
CA PHE A 361 -27.35 4.85 -3.34
C PHE A 361 -28.83 5.09 -3.53
N ILE A 362 -29.20 6.32 -3.84
CA ILE A 362 -30.56 6.69 -4.20
C ILE A 362 -30.55 7.14 -5.64
N VAL A 363 -31.30 6.42 -6.48
CA VAL A 363 -31.43 6.72 -7.90
C VAL A 363 -32.88 7.03 -8.20
N SER A 364 -33.11 8.12 -8.90
CA SER A 364 -34.47 8.49 -9.38
C SER A 364 -34.47 8.47 -10.88
N ASP A 365 -35.37 7.67 -11.46
CA ASP A 365 -35.53 7.59 -12.90
C ASP A 365 -37.01 7.63 -13.28
N SER A 366 -37.34 7.74 -14.56
CA SER A 366 -38.71 7.80 -15.03
C SER A 366 -38.92 7.12 -16.37
N ILE A 367 -39.92 6.26 -16.41
CA ILE A 367 -40.39 5.61 -17.64
C ILE A 367 -41.35 6.56 -18.33
N ARG A 368 -41.10 6.87 -19.59
CA ARG A 368 -42.03 7.62 -20.42
C ARG A 368 -43.10 6.66 -20.95
N ILE A 369 -44.33 6.89 -20.59
CA ILE A 369 -45.44 6.14 -21.15
C ILE A 369 -45.84 6.78 -22.47
N ASN A 370 -45.96 5.97 -23.51
CA ASN A 370 -46.28 6.46 -24.85
C ASN A 370 -47.72 7.05 -24.88
N GLN A 371 -47.83 8.33 -25.29
CA GLN A 371 -49.13 9.05 -25.38
C GLN A 371 -50.19 8.32 -26.24
N LYS A 372 -49.77 7.51 -27.21
CA LYS A 372 -50.71 6.76 -28.06
C LYS A 372 -51.49 5.68 -27.30
N LEU A 373 -50.93 5.14 -26.21
CA LEU A 373 -51.68 4.25 -25.32
C LEU A 373 -52.80 5.00 -24.62
N SER A 374 -52.62 6.25 -24.25
CA SER A 374 -53.67 7.04 -23.58
C SER A 374 -54.92 7.25 -24.46
N GLU A 375 -54.81 7.23 -25.76
CA GLU A 375 -55.94 7.35 -26.69
C GLU A 375 -56.73 6.06 -26.82
N LEU A 376 -56.21 4.92 -26.42
CA LEU A 376 -56.85 3.61 -26.46
C LEU A 376 -57.67 3.29 -25.20
N TYR A 377 -57.47 4.01 -24.14
CA TYR A 377 -57.96 3.66 -22.81
C TYR A 377 -59.48 3.57 -22.63
N ASP A 378 -60.23 4.47 -23.22
CA ASP A 378 -61.68 4.40 -23.18
C ASP A 378 -62.27 3.27 -24.03
N LYS A 379 -61.39 2.55 -24.76
CA LYS A 379 -61.77 1.59 -25.79
C LYS A 379 -61.21 0.18 -25.56
N VAL A 380 -60.24 0.02 -24.68
CA VAL A 380 -59.56 -1.25 -24.44
C VAL A 380 -59.45 -1.53 -22.95
N ASN A 381 -59.87 -2.72 -22.53
CA ASN A 381 -59.64 -3.19 -21.16
C ASN A 381 -58.35 -4.02 -21.13
N PHE A 382 -57.40 -3.59 -20.32
CA PHE A 382 -56.21 -4.37 -20.02
C PHE A 382 -56.54 -5.40 -18.94
N VAL A 383 -56.22 -6.65 -19.19
CA VAL A 383 -56.51 -7.75 -18.29
C VAL A 383 -55.20 -8.46 -17.95
N ASP A 384 -54.95 -8.63 -16.66
CA ASP A 384 -53.77 -9.35 -16.14
C ASP A 384 -52.42 -8.80 -16.67
N PRO A 385 -52.15 -7.50 -16.52
CA PRO A 385 -50.84 -6.96 -16.88
C PRO A 385 -49.74 -7.56 -15.99
N LYS A 386 -48.56 -7.74 -16.59
CA LYS A 386 -47.38 -8.22 -15.90
C LYS A 386 -46.19 -7.27 -16.16
N LEU A 387 -45.48 -6.91 -15.12
CA LEU A 387 -44.27 -6.10 -15.17
C LEU A 387 -43.10 -6.97 -14.71
N THR A 388 -42.18 -7.26 -15.62
CA THR A 388 -40.99 -8.05 -15.32
C THR A 388 -39.78 -7.14 -15.24
N PHE A 389 -39.01 -7.31 -14.18
CA PHE A 389 -37.75 -6.63 -13.97
C PHE A 389 -36.63 -7.65 -14.08
N THR A 390 -35.58 -7.30 -14.81
CA THR A 390 -34.35 -8.10 -14.88
C THR A 390 -33.18 -7.21 -14.47
N ALA A 391 -32.65 -7.44 -13.28
CA ALA A 391 -31.43 -6.77 -12.84
C ALA A 391 -30.19 -7.51 -13.37
N HIS A 392 -29.28 -6.74 -13.89
CA HIS A 392 -27.97 -7.19 -14.39
C HIS A 392 -26.89 -6.60 -13.49
N ASN A 393 -26.13 -7.45 -12.84
CA ASN A 393 -25.11 -7.05 -11.89
C ASN A 393 -23.74 -7.58 -12.34
N GLY A 394 -22.87 -6.69 -12.82
CA GLY A 394 -21.47 -6.97 -13.15
C GLY A 394 -20.53 -6.88 -11.95
N PHE A 395 -21.02 -6.41 -10.79
CA PHE A 395 -20.23 -6.35 -9.58
C PHE A 395 -20.17 -7.73 -8.90
N GLY A 396 -19.01 -8.12 -8.43
CA GLY A 396 -18.86 -9.27 -7.52
C GLY A 396 -19.34 -8.97 -6.10
N ILE A 397 -20.30 -8.06 -5.97
CA ILE A 397 -20.89 -7.57 -4.72
C ILE A 397 -22.39 -7.81 -4.78
N PRO A 398 -22.99 -8.49 -3.79
CA PRO A 398 -24.43 -8.61 -3.72
C PRO A 398 -25.07 -7.25 -3.45
N LEU A 399 -26.20 -6.98 -4.10
CA LEU A 399 -26.96 -5.77 -3.92
C LEU A 399 -28.36 -6.10 -3.35
N SER A 400 -28.97 -5.11 -2.71
CA SER A 400 -30.39 -5.14 -2.40
C SER A 400 -31.04 -3.90 -2.99
N LEU A 401 -32.16 -4.09 -3.65
CA LEU A 401 -32.91 -3.02 -4.29
C LEU A 401 -34.23 -2.86 -3.58
N SER A 402 -34.50 -1.66 -3.06
CA SER A 402 -35.84 -1.25 -2.67
C SER A 402 -36.31 -0.10 -3.54
N TYR A 403 -37.57 -0.07 -3.92
CA TYR A 403 -38.07 0.96 -4.81
C TYR A 403 -39.51 1.36 -4.50
N ASP A 404 -39.75 2.68 -4.68
CA ASP A 404 -41.07 3.27 -4.67
C ASP A 404 -41.39 3.79 -6.07
N SER A 405 -42.63 3.60 -6.51
CA SER A 405 -43.02 4.03 -7.84
C SER A 405 -44.35 4.74 -7.81
N PHE A 406 -44.52 5.77 -8.60
CA PHE A 406 -45.75 6.48 -8.74
C PHE A 406 -46.00 7.01 -10.15
N GLY A 407 -47.24 6.88 -10.61
CA GLY A 407 -47.72 7.47 -11.84
C GLY A 407 -48.17 8.90 -11.63
N LYS A 408 -47.90 9.79 -12.59
CA LYS A 408 -48.31 11.19 -12.57
C LYS A 408 -49.02 11.59 -13.84
N ARG A 409 -50.17 12.29 -13.70
CA ARG A 409 -50.91 12.89 -14.81
C ARG A 409 -50.58 14.37 -14.98
N THR A 410 -50.94 14.91 -16.14
CA THR A 410 -50.80 16.33 -16.47
C THR A 410 -51.64 17.25 -15.60
N ASP A 411 -52.77 16.76 -15.11
CA ASP A 411 -53.66 17.47 -14.17
C ASP A 411 -53.12 17.56 -12.74
N GLY A 412 -51.95 16.89 -12.47
CA GLY A 412 -51.28 16.85 -11.17
C GLY A 412 -51.73 15.70 -10.28
N SER A 413 -52.67 14.87 -10.69
CA SER A 413 -53.05 13.67 -9.94
C SER A 413 -51.89 12.66 -9.95
N GLN A 414 -51.72 11.94 -8.84
CA GLN A 414 -50.70 10.91 -8.66
C GLN A 414 -51.39 9.60 -8.21
N PHE A 415 -50.77 8.50 -8.62
CA PHE A 415 -51.14 7.16 -8.20
C PHE A 415 -49.90 6.43 -7.71
N GLU A 416 -49.94 5.93 -6.49
CA GLU A 416 -48.87 5.17 -5.90
C GLU A 416 -48.94 3.71 -6.36
N PHE A 417 -47.83 3.21 -6.88
CA PHE A 417 -47.72 1.82 -7.26
C PHE A 417 -47.19 1.03 -6.06
N VAL A 418 -48.00 0.17 -5.50
CA VAL A 418 -47.71 -0.60 -4.29
C VAL A 418 -47.42 -2.04 -4.65
N PHE A 419 -46.32 -2.55 -4.08
CA PHE A 419 -45.84 -3.92 -4.22
C PHE A 419 -45.97 -4.65 -2.88
N ASP A 420 -46.28 -5.94 -2.89
CA ASP A 420 -46.25 -6.78 -1.68
C ASP A 420 -44.85 -6.98 -1.14
N ASN A 421 -43.86 -6.99 -2.03
CA ASN A 421 -42.44 -7.06 -1.69
C ASN A 421 -41.63 -6.12 -2.58
N ASN A 422 -41.22 -4.99 -2.04
CA ASN A 422 -40.41 -3.99 -2.74
C ASN A 422 -38.90 -4.14 -2.49
N ASP A 423 -38.49 -5.09 -1.63
CA ASP A 423 -37.11 -5.44 -1.37
C ASP A 423 -36.69 -6.64 -2.23
N GLN A 424 -35.75 -6.44 -3.15
CA GLN A 424 -35.26 -7.46 -4.05
C GLN A 424 -33.77 -7.72 -3.81
N ALA A 425 -33.41 -8.98 -3.53
CA ALA A 425 -32.02 -9.39 -3.46
C ALA A 425 -31.45 -9.60 -4.87
N ILE A 426 -30.38 -8.94 -5.19
CA ILE A 426 -29.69 -9.01 -6.47
C ILE A 426 -28.40 -9.83 -6.29
N ALA A 427 -28.28 -10.90 -7.06
CA ALA A 427 -27.12 -11.78 -7.02
C ALA A 427 -25.86 -11.05 -7.48
N ALA A 428 -24.72 -11.34 -6.84
CA ALA A 428 -23.41 -10.90 -7.29
C ALA A 428 -22.93 -11.70 -8.51
N ALA A 429 -22.12 -11.11 -9.37
CA ALA A 429 -21.30 -11.85 -10.32
C ALA A 429 -20.38 -12.84 -9.57
N THR A 430 -20.12 -14.02 -10.14
CA THR A 430 -19.31 -15.05 -9.50
C THR A 430 -17.86 -15.06 -10.01
N GLN A 431 -17.61 -14.38 -11.11
CA GLN A 431 -16.30 -14.24 -11.74
C GLN A 431 -16.17 -12.84 -12.36
N LEU A 432 -14.94 -12.39 -12.51
CA LEU A 432 -14.64 -11.16 -13.24
C LEU A 432 -15.24 -11.21 -14.65
N TYR A 433 -15.76 -10.08 -15.13
CA TYR A 433 -16.38 -9.89 -16.44
C TYR A 433 -17.66 -10.70 -16.68
N GLU A 434 -18.21 -11.34 -15.66
CA GLU A 434 -19.50 -12.00 -15.67
C GLU A 434 -20.60 -11.02 -15.23
N ILE A 435 -21.80 -11.17 -15.79
CA ILE A 435 -22.96 -10.41 -15.38
C ILE A 435 -23.98 -11.38 -14.79
N ALA A 436 -24.22 -11.26 -13.48
CA ALA A 436 -25.28 -12.01 -12.83
C ALA A 436 -26.65 -11.40 -13.15
N GLN A 437 -27.67 -12.23 -13.27
CA GLN A 437 -29.04 -11.81 -13.53
C GLN A 437 -29.95 -12.21 -12.38
N SER A 438 -30.83 -11.28 -11.98
CA SER A 438 -31.87 -11.50 -11.01
C SER A 438 -33.20 -11.01 -11.60
N GLU A 439 -34.20 -11.89 -11.65
CA GLU A 439 -35.49 -11.58 -12.26
C GLU A 439 -36.63 -11.67 -11.23
N TRP A 440 -37.54 -10.71 -11.28
CA TRP A 440 -38.77 -10.73 -10.53
C TRP A 440 -39.87 -10.08 -11.33
N PHE A 441 -41.11 -10.32 -10.94
CA PHE A 441 -42.25 -9.74 -11.63
C PHE A 441 -43.31 -9.25 -10.66
N ASN A 442 -44.09 -8.29 -11.12
CA ASN A 442 -45.26 -7.79 -10.47
C ASN A 442 -46.48 -7.97 -11.37
N ASP A 443 -47.55 -8.46 -10.80
CA ASP A 443 -48.87 -8.60 -11.41
C ASP A 443 -49.98 -8.30 -10.39
N LYS A 444 -51.23 -8.50 -10.73
CA LYS A 444 -52.37 -8.27 -9.82
C LYS A 444 -52.38 -9.15 -8.56
N SER A 445 -51.54 -10.20 -8.49
CA SER A 445 -51.48 -11.08 -7.33
C SER A 445 -50.54 -10.56 -6.23
N ASN A 446 -49.62 -9.68 -6.57
CA ASN A 446 -48.61 -9.16 -5.67
C ASN A 446 -48.40 -7.62 -5.76
N SER A 447 -49.28 -6.93 -6.50
CA SER A 447 -49.21 -5.48 -6.64
C SER A 447 -50.59 -4.90 -7.07
N ASN A 448 -50.69 -3.58 -7.08
CA ASN A 448 -51.86 -2.87 -7.64
C ASN A 448 -51.62 -2.43 -9.10
N LEU A 449 -50.91 -3.25 -9.88
CA LEU A 449 -50.52 -2.94 -11.26
C LEU A 449 -51.73 -2.71 -12.18
N ASP A 450 -52.79 -3.47 -12.03
CA ASP A 450 -54.05 -3.31 -12.77
C ASP A 450 -54.73 -1.95 -12.49
N GLU A 451 -54.68 -1.46 -11.26
CA GLU A 451 -55.19 -0.14 -10.90
C GLU A 451 -54.26 0.97 -11.46
N LEU A 452 -52.95 0.80 -11.43
CA LEU A 452 -51.98 1.74 -12.03
C LEU A 452 -52.22 1.88 -13.53
N ILE A 453 -52.38 0.76 -14.22
CA ILE A 453 -52.66 0.77 -15.66
C ILE A 453 -54.05 1.40 -15.95
N SER A 454 -55.03 1.19 -15.10
CA SER A 454 -56.32 1.86 -15.20
C SER A 454 -56.24 3.36 -14.88
N PHE A 455 -55.33 3.77 -14.00
CA PHE A 455 -55.09 5.19 -13.71
C PHE A 455 -54.44 5.93 -14.89
N ILE A 456 -53.59 5.27 -15.63
CA ILE A 456 -52.85 5.76 -16.81
C ILE A 456 -52.13 7.08 -16.54
N PRO A 457 -50.87 6.98 -16.13
CA PRO A 457 -50.04 8.16 -16.15
C PRO A 457 -49.89 8.67 -17.58
N ASP A 458 -50.22 9.94 -17.81
CA ASP A 458 -50.10 10.56 -19.13
C ASP A 458 -48.76 11.28 -19.33
N LYS A 459 -47.92 11.26 -18.32
CA LYS A 459 -46.55 11.81 -18.38
C LYS A 459 -45.48 10.73 -18.20
N ASN A 460 -45.30 10.32 -16.98
CA ASN A 460 -44.22 9.39 -16.61
C ASN A 460 -44.66 8.48 -15.47
N LEU A 461 -44.18 7.28 -15.47
CA LEU A 461 -44.06 6.47 -14.25
C LEU A 461 -42.73 6.79 -13.62
N LYS A 462 -42.69 7.38 -12.44
CA LYS A 462 -41.49 7.68 -11.71
C LYS A 462 -41.09 6.50 -10.84
N LEU A 463 -39.80 6.16 -10.86
CA LEU A 463 -39.20 5.14 -10.02
C LEU A 463 -38.14 5.81 -9.15
N ASP A 464 -38.32 5.76 -7.84
CA ASP A 464 -37.32 6.13 -6.85
C ASP A 464 -36.79 4.84 -6.24
N ALA A 465 -35.54 4.51 -6.55
CA ALA A 465 -34.89 3.28 -6.13
C ALA A 465 -33.77 3.58 -5.10
N THR A 466 -33.70 2.73 -4.10
CA THR A 466 -32.62 2.69 -3.13
C THR A 466 -31.86 1.38 -3.31
N ILE A 467 -30.55 1.48 -3.56
CA ILE A 467 -29.68 0.33 -3.75
C ILE A 467 -28.74 0.24 -2.55
N ASP A 468 -28.81 -0.85 -1.81
CA ASP A 468 -27.85 -1.17 -0.77
C ASP A 468 -26.76 -2.09 -1.34
N VAL A 469 -25.52 -1.64 -1.28
CA VAL A 469 -24.32 -2.42 -1.66
C VAL A 469 -23.91 -3.26 -0.49
N ASN A 470 -23.63 -4.54 -0.72
CA ASN A 470 -23.21 -5.52 0.28
C ASN A 470 -24.08 -5.54 1.56
N PRO A 471 -25.42 -5.64 1.45
CA PRO A 471 -26.33 -5.47 2.60
C PRO A 471 -26.11 -6.48 3.72
N ASN A 472 -25.47 -7.60 3.44
CA ASN A 472 -25.16 -8.66 4.40
C ASN A 472 -23.70 -8.65 4.87
N ALA A 473 -22.90 -7.64 4.52
CA ALA A 473 -21.49 -7.52 4.83
C ALA A 473 -20.69 -8.81 4.49
N VAL A 474 -20.96 -9.36 3.30
CA VAL A 474 -20.28 -10.55 2.79
C VAL A 474 -18.81 -10.19 2.54
N ASN A 475 -17.88 -11.09 2.83
CA ASN A 475 -16.47 -10.97 2.48
C ASN A 475 -16.25 -11.51 1.06
N ASP A 476 -15.04 -11.32 0.53
CA ASP A 476 -14.61 -11.85 -0.77
C ASP A 476 -15.39 -11.26 -1.95
N ASN A 477 -15.56 -9.95 -1.95
CA ASN A 477 -16.16 -9.21 -3.05
C ASN A 477 -15.09 -8.81 -4.07
N PHE A 478 -15.54 -8.48 -5.29
CA PHE A 478 -14.67 -7.90 -6.32
C PHE A 478 -15.40 -6.85 -7.16
N LEU A 479 -14.59 -5.97 -7.75
CA LEU A 479 -14.98 -5.05 -8.81
C LEU A 479 -13.97 -5.14 -9.95
N HIS A 480 -14.39 -4.84 -11.16
CA HIS A 480 -13.50 -4.50 -12.27
C HIS A 480 -13.91 -3.14 -12.85
N ASP A 481 -13.02 -2.51 -13.57
CA ASP A 481 -13.19 -1.15 -14.11
C ASP A 481 -14.46 -0.96 -14.95
N GLU A 482 -14.81 -1.97 -15.77
CA GLU A 482 -15.99 -1.97 -16.64
C GLU A 482 -17.25 -2.57 -15.98
N SER A 483 -17.26 -2.78 -14.65
CA SER A 483 -18.45 -3.31 -13.97
C SER A 483 -19.60 -2.29 -14.03
N GLU A 484 -20.76 -2.80 -14.40
CA GLU A 484 -21.99 -2.01 -14.46
C GLU A 484 -23.14 -2.75 -13.75
N PHE A 485 -24.07 -1.98 -13.25
CA PHE A 485 -25.36 -2.46 -12.78
C PHE A 485 -26.48 -1.71 -13.51
N TRP A 486 -27.48 -2.43 -13.99
CA TRP A 486 -28.68 -1.83 -14.56
C TRP A 486 -29.90 -2.75 -14.40
N ILE A 487 -31.08 -2.19 -14.60
CA ILE A 487 -32.34 -2.90 -14.56
C ILE A 487 -33.05 -2.73 -15.88
N ASP A 488 -33.42 -3.83 -16.52
CA ASP A 488 -34.30 -3.86 -17.65
C ASP A 488 -35.76 -4.07 -17.18
N ILE A 489 -36.67 -3.27 -17.69
CA ILE A 489 -38.08 -3.40 -17.40
C ILE A 489 -38.81 -3.81 -18.66
N TYR A 490 -39.61 -4.85 -18.51
CA TYR A 490 -40.47 -5.40 -19.56
C TYR A 490 -41.90 -5.41 -19.12
N VAL A 491 -42.78 -4.76 -19.91
CA VAL A 491 -44.24 -4.67 -19.66
C VAL A 491 -44.96 -5.59 -20.60
N GLU A 492 -45.72 -6.54 -20.07
CA GLU A 492 -46.55 -7.47 -20.80
C GLU A 492 -48.03 -7.22 -20.46
N THR A 493 -48.82 -6.93 -21.45
CA THR A 493 -50.23 -6.65 -21.24
C THR A 493 -51.09 -7.42 -22.26
N PRO A 494 -51.85 -8.42 -21.82
CA PRO A 494 -52.84 -9.06 -22.67
C PRO A 494 -53.95 -8.08 -23.04
N LEU A 495 -54.20 -7.90 -24.34
CA LEU A 495 -55.25 -7.04 -24.84
C LEU A 495 -56.54 -7.85 -25.08
N HIS A 496 -57.52 -7.67 -24.20
CA HIS A 496 -58.89 -8.14 -24.47
C HIS A 496 -59.68 -7.01 -25.08
N PHE A 497 -60.08 -7.18 -26.34
CA PHE A 497 -60.89 -6.20 -27.04
C PHE A 497 -62.37 -6.41 -26.72
N ASN A 498 -63.02 -5.41 -26.13
CA ASN A 498 -64.43 -5.32 -26.11
C ASN A 498 -64.92 -4.42 -27.27
N ILE A 499 -65.34 -5.03 -28.38
CA ILE A 499 -65.65 -4.34 -29.65
C ILE A 499 -66.99 -3.61 -29.58
N ASN A 500 -67.47 -3.15 -28.46
CA ASN A 500 -68.67 -2.34 -28.36
C ASN A 500 -68.31 -0.88 -28.63
N ASN A 501 -68.64 -0.40 -29.84
CA ASN A 501 -68.52 0.99 -30.33
C ASN A 501 -67.14 1.45 -30.84
N VAL A 502 -66.34 0.61 -31.51
CA VAL A 502 -65.19 1.07 -32.28
C VAL A 502 -65.64 1.55 -33.66
N GLU A 503 -65.61 2.84 -33.87
CA GLU A 503 -65.80 3.45 -35.20
C GLU A 503 -64.36 3.63 -35.82
N ILE A 504 -63.99 2.75 -36.78
CA ILE A 504 -62.74 2.91 -37.53
C ILE A 504 -63.04 3.84 -38.71
N LEU A 505 -62.63 5.08 -38.59
CA LEU A 505 -62.61 6.05 -39.70
C LEU A 505 -61.29 5.88 -40.46
N ASP A 506 -61.26 5.01 -41.46
CA ASP A 506 -60.17 4.96 -42.42
C ASP A 506 -60.57 5.77 -43.67
N THR A 507 -59.73 6.73 -44.02
CA THR A 507 -59.91 7.53 -45.23
C THR A 507 -59.24 6.75 -46.36
N LEU A 508 -59.99 5.96 -47.09
CA LEU A 508 -59.56 5.31 -48.32
C LEU A 508 -59.32 6.42 -49.35
N THR A 509 -58.07 6.79 -49.55
CA THR A 509 -57.69 7.57 -50.73
C THR A 509 -57.64 6.61 -51.91
N ILE A 510 -58.73 6.55 -52.66
CA ILE A 510 -58.76 5.84 -53.93
C ILE A 510 -58.08 6.74 -54.94
N ASP A 511 -56.79 6.51 -55.18
CA ASP A 511 -56.09 7.02 -56.36
C ASP A 511 -56.57 6.21 -57.58
N SER A 512 -57.78 6.39 -57.95
CA SER A 512 -58.27 6.00 -59.26
C SER A 512 -58.19 7.21 -60.18
N PRO A 513 -57.40 7.23 -61.19
CA PRO A 513 -57.58 8.22 -62.25
C PRO A 513 -58.92 7.89 -62.93
N ILE A 514 -60.01 8.44 -62.43
CA ILE A 514 -61.21 8.55 -63.21
C ILE A 514 -60.85 9.51 -64.33
N ASP A 515 -60.57 8.92 -65.47
CA ASP A 515 -60.44 9.68 -66.72
C ASP A 515 -61.80 10.31 -66.98
N THR A 516 -61.91 11.62 -66.70
CA THR A 516 -63.12 12.36 -66.92
C THR A 516 -63.58 12.41 -68.40
N SER A 517 -62.74 11.85 -69.28
CA SER A 517 -63.10 11.70 -70.72
C SER A 517 -64.16 10.60 -70.99
N ASP A 518 -64.35 9.65 -70.03
CA ASP A 518 -65.35 8.61 -70.16
C ASP A 518 -66.74 8.99 -69.63
N LEU A 519 -66.89 10.12 -68.95
CA LEU A 519 -68.16 10.59 -68.41
C LEU A 519 -69.05 11.25 -69.48
N ASP A 520 -68.51 11.63 -70.64
CA ASP A 520 -69.28 12.22 -71.74
C ASP A 520 -69.99 11.20 -72.62
N GLN A 521 -69.90 9.91 -72.33
CA GLN A 521 -70.62 8.84 -73.06
C GLN A 521 -71.77 8.21 -72.35
N ILE A 522 -72.19 8.73 -71.19
CA ILE A 522 -73.33 8.21 -70.40
C ILE A 522 -74.40 9.24 -70.18
N LEU A 523 -74.48 10.25 -70.95
CA LEU A 523 -75.67 11.15 -70.98
C LEU A 523 -76.42 11.03 -72.30
#